data_41356772f9214ea6c250c8fe482da7fe
#
_entry.id   41356772f9214ea6c250c8fe482da7fe
#
_cell.length_a   1.000
_cell.length_b   1.000
_cell.length_c   1.000
_cell.angle_alpha   90.00
_cell.angle_beta   90.00
_cell.angle_gamma   90.00
#
_symmetry.space_group_name_H-M   'P 1'
#
loop_
_entity.id
_entity.type
_entity.pdbx_description
1 polymer ?
#
loop_
_entity_poly.entity_id
_entity_poly.type
_entity_poly.pdbx_seq_one_letter_code
_entity_poly.pdbx_strand_id
1 'polypeptide(L)'
;TPAVIEFVDIAGLVKGASKGEGLGNQFLANIREVDAIVHVVRCFEDPNVIHVDGSVDPLRDIETINLELIFSDIEILERRIAKTSKGAFNDKSLAKEVEILKAIKAHLEEGNLAKSFPCEDDDQRAFINSLNLLTWKPVIFAANVNEDHLEDDGASNPYVQKVREFAAANDSQVF
;
A
#
# COMPACT_ATOMS: atom_id res chain seq x y z
N THR A 1 25.92 -16.23 2.52
CA THR A 1 25.66 -15.40 3.72
C THR A 1 24.19 -15.55 4.05
N PRO A 2 23.81 -15.92 5.29
CA PRO A 2 22.41 -16.02 5.66
C PRO A 2 21.73 -14.64 5.56
N ALA A 3 20.56 -14.61 4.93
CA ALA A 3 19.72 -13.43 4.91
C ALA A 3 18.89 -13.40 6.20
N VAL A 4 18.76 -12.23 6.80
CA VAL A 4 17.90 -12.01 7.98
C VAL A 4 16.71 -11.16 7.55
N ILE A 5 15.51 -11.65 7.87
CA ILE A 5 14.26 -10.93 7.67
C ILE A 5 13.70 -10.59 9.04
N GLU A 6 13.38 -9.30 9.25
CA GLU A 6 12.75 -8.83 10.46
C GLU A 6 11.26 -8.55 10.16
N PHE A 7 10.37 -9.19 10.92
CA PHE A 7 8.94 -8.91 10.87
C PHE A 7 8.56 -7.95 12.00
N VAL A 8 7.96 -6.84 11.64
CA VAL A 8 7.44 -5.85 12.59
C VAL A 8 5.92 -5.92 12.57
N ASP A 9 5.34 -6.26 13.73
CA ASP A 9 3.89 -6.25 13.88
C ASP A 9 3.37 -4.81 14.01
N ILE A 10 2.48 -4.44 13.12
CA ILE A 10 1.86 -3.14 13.09
C ILE A 10 0.37 -3.35 13.32
N ALA A 11 -0.20 -2.67 14.32
CA ALA A 11 -1.63 -2.74 14.57
C ALA A 11 -2.41 -2.38 13.31
N GLY A 12 -3.55 -3.05 13.10
CA GLY A 12 -4.32 -2.93 11.87
C GLY A 12 -4.72 -1.50 11.53
N LEU A 13 -4.58 -1.13 10.27
CA LEU A 13 -5.09 0.12 9.74
C LEU A 13 -6.61 0.07 9.66
N VAL A 14 -7.25 1.16 10.03
CA VAL A 14 -8.69 1.35 9.91
C VAL A 14 -9.00 2.44 8.89
N LYS A 15 -10.22 2.43 8.37
CA LYS A 15 -10.71 3.51 7.51
C LYS A 15 -10.57 4.86 8.23
N GLY A 16 -10.01 5.86 7.55
CA GLY A 16 -9.75 7.17 8.13
C GLY A 16 -8.38 7.33 8.79
N ALA A 17 -7.53 6.30 8.78
CA ALA A 17 -6.18 6.33 9.37
C ALA A 17 -5.32 7.49 8.83
N SER A 18 -5.40 7.78 7.54
CA SER A 18 -4.68 8.89 6.90
C SER A 18 -5.12 10.26 7.39
N LYS A 19 -6.33 10.36 7.93
CA LYS A 19 -6.88 11.59 8.51
C LYS A 19 -6.62 11.72 10.01
N GLY A 20 -5.82 10.83 10.57
CA GLY A 20 -5.45 10.83 11.99
C GLY A 20 -6.47 10.17 12.90
N GLU A 21 -7.41 9.42 12.38
CA GLU A 21 -8.34 8.64 13.19
C GLU A 21 -7.59 7.52 13.94
N GLY A 22 -7.82 7.44 15.23
CA GLY A 22 -7.11 6.50 16.11
C GLY A 22 -5.59 6.75 16.11
N LEU A 23 -4.81 5.69 16.04
CA LEU A 23 -3.35 5.72 15.96
C LEU A 23 -2.81 5.64 14.51
N GLY A 24 -3.67 5.94 13.52
CA GLY A 24 -3.39 5.73 12.11
C GLY A 24 -2.13 6.42 11.60
N ASN A 25 -1.89 7.68 12.00
CA ASN A 25 -0.69 8.42 11.59
C ASN A 25 0.60 7.78 12.10
N GLN A 26 0.60 7.24 13.31
CA GLN A 26 1.75 6.54 13.86
C GLN A 26 2.03 5.23 13.12
N PHE A 27 0.99 4.48 12.79
CA PHE A 27 1.11 3.24 12.02
C PHE A 27 1.62 3.50 10.61
N LEU A 28 1.11 4.53 9.94
CA LEU A 28 1.57 4.93 8.63
C LEU A 28 3.03 5.35 8.64
N ALA A 29 3.49 6.05 9.68
CA ALA A 29 4.90 6.39 9.84
C ALA A 29 5.78 5.14 9.99
N ASN A 30 5.35 4.15 10.77
CA ASN A 30 6.08 2.89 10.95
C ASN A 30 6.17 2.09 9.64
N ILE A 31 5.11 2.07 8.83
CA ILE A 31 5.11 1.40 7.52
C ILE A 31 6.12 2.04 6.57
N ARG A 32 6.41 3.32 6.69
CA ARG A 32 7.39 4.00 5.83
C ARG A 32 8.82 3.50 6.01
N GLU A 33 9.14 2.96 7.16
CA GLU A 33 10.49 2.50 7.51
C GLU A 33 10.80 1.08 7.01
N VAL A 34 9.79 0.33 6.57
CA VAL A 34 9.97 -1.06 6.12
C VAL A 34 10.23 -1.15 4.61
N ASP A 35 10.84 -2.25 4.19
CA ASP A 35 11.18 -2.50 2.78
C ASP A 35 10.01 -3.08 1.99
N ALA A 36 9.12 -3.83 2.65
CA ALA A 36 7.96 -4.47 2.05
C ALA A 36 6.83 -4.57 3.06
N ILE A 37 5.63 -4.73 2.57
CA ILE A 37 4.41 -4.85 3.39
C ILE A 37 3.83 -6.25 3.22
N VAL A 38 3.52 -6.90 4.35
CA VAL A 38 2.69 -8.11 4.36
C VAL A 38 1.30 -7.68 4.82
N HIS A 39 0.36 -7.76 3.91
CA HIS A 39 -1.04 -7.44 4.19
C HIS A 39 -1.80 -8.71 4.55
N VAL A 40 -2.17 -8.85 5.82
CA VAL A 40 -2.98 -9.97 6.31
C VAL A 40 -4.44 -9.71 5.99
N VAL A 41 -5.02 -10.57 5.16
CA VAL A 41 -6.39 -10.43 4.66
C VAL A 41 -7.26 -11.55 5.23
N ARG A 42 -8.37 -11.18 5.84
CA ARG A 42 -9.31 -12.15 6.40
C ARG A 42 -10.09 -12.84 5.28
N CYS A 43 -9.97 -14.16 5.24
CA CYS A 43 -10.64 -15.04 4.27
C CYS A 43 -11.49 -16.14 4.94
N PHE A 44 -12.04 -15.87 6.13
CA PHE A 44 -12.88 -16.81 6.85
C PHE A 44 -14.01 -16.08 7.56
N GLU A 45 -15.10 -16.80 7.82
CA GLU A 45 -16.22 -16.34 8.61
C GLU A 45 -16.15 -16.96 10.01
N ASP A 46 -16.22 -16.13 11.05
CA ASP A 46 -16.30 -16.56 12.44
C ASP A 46 -17.32 -15.69 13.16
N PRO A 47 -18.41 -16.28 13.70
CA PRO A 47 -19.46 -15.51 14.39
C PRO A 47 -18.95 -14.85 15.68
N ASN A 48 -17.82 -15.31 16.23
CA ASN A 48 -17.20 -14.72 17.43
C ASN A 48 -16.28 -13.53 17.13
N VAL A 49 -15.95 -13.30 15.86
CA VAL A 49 -15.10 -12.19 15.42
C VAL A 49 -15.97 -11.13 14.74
N ILE A 50 -16.04 -9.96 15.36
CA ILE A 50 -16.77 -8.82 14.78
C ILE A 50 -15.91 -8.20 13.68
N HIS A 51 -16.45 -8.18 12.46
CA HIS A 51 -15.86 -7.40 11.35
C HIS A 51 -16.45 -6.00 11.39
N VAL A 52 -15.60 -4.98 11.32
CA VAL A 52 -16.00 -3.57 11.41
C VAL A 52 -17.08 -3.20 10.38
N ASP A 53 -17.01 -3.78 9.18
CA ASP A 53 -17.96 -3.55 8.08
C ASP A 53 -19.09 -4.61 8.00
N GLY A 54 -19.21 -5.48 9.00
CA GLY A 54 -20.33 -6.41 9.17
C GLY A 54 -20.30 -7.70 8.34
N SER A 55 -19.41 -7.81 7.34
CA SER A 55 -19.27 -9.01 6.50
C SER A 55 -17.83 -9.23 6.04
N VAL A 56 -17.49 -10.47 5.70
CA VAL A 56 -16.17 -10.81 5.15
C VAL A 56 -16.15 -10.47 3.67
N ASP A 57 -15.27 -9.53 3.29
CA ASP A 57 -15.03 -9.16 1.90
C ASP A 57 -13.55 -8.77 1.76
N PRO A 58 -12.69 -9.73 1.33
CA PRO A 58 -11.26 -9.48 1.26
C PRO A 58 -10.87 -8.38 0.26
N LEU A 59 -11.57 -8.25 -0.86
CA LEU A 59 -11.27 -7.19 -1.84
C LEU A 59 -11.61 -5.81 -1.30
N ARG A 60 -12.73 -5.68 -0.59
CA ARG A 60 -13.09 -4.42 0.08
C ARG A 60 -12.05 -4.04 1.12
N ASP A 61 -11.57 -4.99 1.90
CA ASP A 61 -10.55 -4.75 2.93
C ASP A 61 -9.23 -4.30 2.29
N ILE A 62 -8.83 -4.92 1.19
CA ILE A 62 -7.64 -4.52 0.42
C ILE A 62 -7.81 -3.11 -0.14
N GLU A 63 -8.94 -2.80 -0.74
CA GLU A 63 -9.24 -1.47 -1.29
C GLU A 63 -9.23 -0.39 -0.21
N THR A 64 -9.82 -0.67 0.96
CA THR A 64 -9.83 0.26 2.09
C THR A 64 -8.42 0.61 2.54
N ILE A 65 -7.55 -0.37 2.71
CA ILE A 65 -6.15 -0.16 3.10
C ILE A 65 -5.40 0.57 1.99
N ASN A 66 -5.56 0.17 0.74
CA ASN A 66 -4.92 0.84 -0.39
C ASN A 66 -5.29 2.33 -0.47
N LEU A 67 -6.56 2.67 -0.25
CA LEU A 67 -7.01 4.06 -0.23
C LEU A 67 -6.36 4.86 0.91
N GLU A 68 -6.22 4.27 2.09
CA GLU A 68 -5.54 4.93 3.21
C GLU A 68 -4.05 5.18 2.91
N LEU A 69 -3.38 4.22 2.29
CA LEU A 69 -1.99 4.39 1.86
C LEU A 69 -1.87 5.46 0.76
N ILE A 70 -2.79 5.46 -0.20
CA ILE A 70 -2.84 6.46 -1.28
C ILE A 70 -3.05 7.87 -0.71
N PHE A 71 -4.01 8.07 0.19
CA PHE A 71 -4.26 9.38 0.80
C PHE A 71 -3.05 9.89 1.58
N SER A 72 -2.37 9.01 2.32
CA SER A 72 -1.14 9.36 3.01
C SER A 72 -0.04 9.81 2.04
N ASP A 73 0.13 9.10 0.94
CA ASP A 73 1.13 9.44 -0.08
C ASP A 73 0.80 10.74 -0.81
N ILE A 74 -0.47 11.00 -1.13
CA ILE A 74 -0.92 12.26 -1.74
C ILE A 74 -0.56 13.44 -0.82
N GLU A 75 -0.80 13.32 0.47
CA GLU A 75 -0.46 14.37 1.44
C GLU A 75 1.04 14.67 1.44
N ILE A 76 1.87 13.65 1.41
CA ILE A 76 3.33 13.81 1.34
C ILE A 76 3.75 14.48 0.03
N LEU A 77 3.17 14.06 -1.09
CA LEU A 77 3.45 14.66 -2.39
C LEU A 77 3.06 16.13 -2.44
N GLU A 78 1.92 16.50 -1.87
CA GLU A 78 1.48 17.89 -1.78
C GLU A 78 2.48 18.76 -0.99
N ARG A 79 2.94 18.26 0.15
CA ARG A 79 3.96 18.95 0.96
C ARG A 79 5.28 19.08 0.20
N ARG A 80 5.71 18.02 -0.48
CA ARG A 80 6.93 18.02 -1.27
C ARG A 80 6.84 18.97 -2.47
N ILE A 81 5.72 18.99 -3.17
CA ILE A 81 5.46 19.90 -4.28
C ILE A 81 5.52 21.36 -3.78
N ALA A 82 4.87 21.68 -2.68
CA ALA A 82 4.87 23.01 -2.11
C ALA A 82 6.30 23.47 -1.73
N LYS A 83 7.10 22.58 -1.16
CA LYS A 83 8.50 22.87 -0.79
C LYS A 83 9.39 23.05 -2.02
N THR A 84 9.31 22.13 -2.97
CA THR A 84 10.16 22.08 -4.16
C THR A 84 9.83 23.23 -5.12
N SER A 85 8.55 23.59 -5.24
CA SER A 85 8.08 24.69 -6.10
C SER A 85 8.70 26.03 -5.74
N LYS A 86 9.04 26.26 -4.49
CA LYS A 86 9.68 27.52 -4.05
C LYS A 86 11.06 27.74 -4.70
N GLY A 87 11.79 26.67 -4.97
CA GLY A 87 13.10 26.73 -5.64
C GLY A 87 13.04 26.54 -7.15
N ALA A 88 11.94 26.01 -7.67
CA ALA A 88 11.80 25.62 -9.07
C ALA A 88 11.83 26.80 -10.06
N PHE A 89 11.53 28.02 -9.59
CA PHE A 89 11.50 29.21 -10.41
C PHE A 89 12.88 29.53 -11.03
N ASN A 90 13.95 29.25 -10.29
CA ASN A 90 15.31 29.55 -10.70
C ASN A 90 16.16 28.29 -11.02
N ASP A 91 15.58 27.10 -10.92
CA ASP A 91 16.29 25.83 -11.07
C ASP A 91 15.47 24.86 -11.94
N LYS A 92 15.98 24.59 -13.14
CA LYS A 92 15.33 23.68 -14.10
C LYS A 92 15.25 22.25 -13.59
N SER A 93 16.23 21.80 -12.79
CA SER A 93 16.19 20.45 -12.22
C SER A 93 15.08 20.29 -11.21
N LEU A 94 14.85 21.30 -10.37
CA LEU A 94 13.72 21.34 -9.43
C LEU A 94 12.37 21.44 -10.14
N ALA A 95 12.30 22.20 -11.24
CA ALA A 95 11.10 22.27 -12.05
C ALA A 95 10.71 20.90 -12.64
N LYS A 96 11.70 20.13 -13.07
CA LYS A 96 11.49 18.76 -13.56
C LYS A 96 11.03 17.83 -12.45
N GLU A 97 11.60 17.94 -11.26
CA GLU A 97 11.13 17.19 -10.08
C GLU A 97 9.66 17.49 -9.75
N VAL A 98 9.26 18.75 -9.79
CA VAL A 98 7.87 19.16 -9.57
C VAL A 98 6.93 18.53 -10.59
N GLU A 99 7.31 18.47 -11.87
CA GLU A 99 6.51 17.79 -12.90
C GLU A 99 6.31 16.32 -12.59
N ILE A 100 7.35 15.60 -12.17
CA ILE A 100 7.28 14.19 -11.78
C ILE A 100 6.38 14.02 -10.57
N LEU A 101 6.53 14.85 -9.55
CA LEU A 101 5.71 14.81 -8.33
C LEU A 101 4.23 15.01 -8.64
N LYS A 102 3.89 15.96 -9.50
CA LYS A 102 2.51 16.21 -9.93
C LYS A 102 1.94 15.05 -10.75
N ALA A 103 2.76 14.43 -11.61
CA ALA A 103 2.34 13.27 -12.39
C ALA A 103 2.01 12.06 -11.52
N ILE A 104 2.85 11.76 -10.51
CA ILE A 104 2.59 10.69 -9.56
C ILE A 104 1.36 10.99 -8.71
N LYS A 105 1.21 12.22 -8.25
CA LYS A 105 0.04 12.65 -7.49
C LYS A 105 -1.25 12.41 -8.28
N ALA A 106 -1.29 12.80 -9.55
CA ALA A 106 -2.43 12.55 -10.42
C ALA A 106 -2.72 11.06 -10.59
N HIS A 107 -1.69 10.24 -10.73
CA HIS A 107 -1.79 8.78 -10.80
C HIS A 107 -2.46 8.19 -9.55
N LEU A 108 -2.06 8.65 -8.37
CA LEU A 108 -2.66 8.25 -7.09
C LEU A 108 -4.11 8.74 -6.94
N GLU A 109 -4.40 9.95 -7.38
CA GLU A 109 -5.76 10.53 -7.36
C GLU A 109 -6.76 9.73 -8.22
N GLU A 110 -6.27 9.04 -9.25
CA GLU A 110 -7.06 8.10 -10.05
C GLU A 110 -7.30 6.75 -9.34
N GLY A 111 -6.76 6.55 -8.15
CA GLY A 111 -6.88 5.31 -7.37
C GLY A 111 -5.80 4.28 -7.66
N ASN A 112 -4.76 4.63 -8.41
CA ASN A 112 -3.65 3.72 -8.72
C ASN A 112 -2.55 3.80 -7.66
N LEU A 113 -1.84 2.69 -7.46
CA LEU A 113 -0.66 2.65 -6.58
C LEU A 113 0.56 3.24 -7.30
N ALA A 114 1.46 3.88 -6.55
CA ALA A 114 2.67 4.47 -7.11
C ALA A 114 3.54 3.45 -7.86
N LYS A 115 3.58 2.21 -7.40
CA LYS A 115 4.36 1.13 -8.05
C LYS A 115 3.92 0.82 -9.48
N SER A 116 2.70 1.18 -9.88
CA SER A 116 2.19 1.04 -11.24
C SER A 116 2.46 2.25 -12.14
N PHE A 117 3.09 3.30 -11.60
CA PHE A 117 3.46 4.48 -12.38
C PHE A 117 4.52 4.15 -13.42
N PRO A 118 4.30 4.46 -14.70
CA PRO A 118 5.28 4.20 -15.75
C PRO A 118 6.47 5.17 -15.64
N CYS A 119 7.63 4.65 -15.25
CA CYS A 119 8.87 5.42 -15.20
C CYS A 119 9.49 5.51 -16.59
N GLU A 120 9.91 6.72 -17.00
CA GLU A 120 10.51 6.96 -18.32
C GLU A 120 11.95 6.45 -18.40
N ASP A 121 12.69 6.53 -17.30
CA ASP A 121 14.09 6.14 -17.20
C ASP A 121 14.47 5.73 -15.76
N ASP A 122 15.73 5.29 -15.60
CA ASP A 122 16.24 4.87 -14.29
C ASP A 122 16.40 6.04 -13.30
N ASP A 123 16.69 7.24 -13.82
CA ASP A 123 16.82 8.44 -12.99
C ASP A 123 15.46 8.82 -12.36
N GLN A 124 14.41 8.75 -13.15
CA GLN A 124 13.04 8.98 -12.67
C GLN A 124 12.65 7.92 -11.64
N ARG A 125 12.96 6.65 -11.89
CA ARG A 125 12.72 5.55 -10.95
C ARG A 125 13.47 5.76 -9.64
N ALA A 126 14.73 6.14 -9.68
CA ALA A 126 15.54 6.43 -8.51
C ALA A 126 14.97 7.61 -7.70
N PHE A 127 14.51 8.65 -8.39
CA PHE A 127 13.87 9.80 -7.75
C PHE A 127 12.59 9.39 -7.01
N ILE A 128 11.72 8.62 -7.66
CA ILE A 128 10.47 8.13 -7.04
C ILE A 128 10.78 7.24 -5.84
N ASN A 129 11.76 6.35 -5.96
CA ASN A 129 12.19 5.50 -4.86
C ASN A 129 12.67 6.31 -3.65
N SER A 130 13.30 7.47 -3.88
CA SER A 130 13.78 8.36 -2.82
C SER A 130 12.65 9.07 -2.04
N LEU A 131 11.45 9.13 -2.60
CA LEU A 131 10.28 9.74 -1.96
C LEU A 131 9.72 8.90 -0.82
N ASN A 132 10.09 7.63 -0.74
CA ASN A 132 9.66 6.69 0.29
C ASN A 132 8.13 6.56 0.41
N LEU A 133 7.45 6.50 -0.73
CA LEU A 133 6.00 6.36 -0.80
C LEU A 133 5.55 4.96 -0.34
N LEU A 134 4.46 4.88 0.41
CA LEU A 134 3.89 3.62 0.89
C LEU A 134 3.40 2.76 -0.28
N THR A 135 2.74 3.38 -1.25
CA THR A 135 2.19 2.70 -2.42
C THR A 135 3.25 2.29 -3.45
N TRP A 136 4.50 2.66 -3.25
CA TRP A 136 5.66 2.23 -4.03
C TRP A 136 6.24 0.89 -3.54
N LYS A 137 6.03 0.54 -2.28
CA LYS A 137 6.59 -0.66 -1.66
C LYS A 137 5.94 -1.94 -2.20
N PRO A 138 6.71 -3.05 -2.32
CA PRO A 138 6.13 -4.36 -2.62
C PRO A 138 5.15 -4.79 -1.54
N VAL A 139 4.06 -5.40 -1.96
CA VAL A 139 3.04 -5.95 -1.06
C VAL A 139 2.89 -7.44 -1.30
N ILE A 140 2.91 -8.20 -0.22
CA ILE A 140 2.61 -9.63 -0.22
C ILE A 140 1.31 -9.80 0.57
N PHE A 141 0.37 -10.57 0.04
CA PHE A 141 -0.87 -10.85 0.72
C PHE A 141 -0.76 -12.16 1.50
N ALA A 142 -1.11 -12.14 2.77
CA ALA A 142 -1.28 -13.32 3.60
C ALA A 142 -2.78 -13.57 3.82
N ALA A 143 -3.30 -14.60 3.20
CA ALA A 143 -4.70 -14.96 3.35
C ALA A 143 -4.92 -15.70 4.68
N ASN A 144 -5.62 -15.08 5.60
CA ASN A 144 -5.95 -15.68 6.90
C ASN A 144 -7.21 -16.54 6.75
N VAL A 145 -7.05 -17.85 6.93
CA VAL A 145 -8.08 -18.86 6.71
C VAL A 145 -8.32 -19.71 7.95
N ASN A 146 -9.44 -20.43 7.99
CA ASN A 146 -9.69 -21.49 8.98
C ASN A 146 -8.80 -22.72 8.72
N GLU A 147 -8.57 -23.52 9.75
CA GLU A 147 -7.78 -24.75 9.67
C GLU A 147 -8.28 -25.70 8.56
N ASP A 148 -9.58 -25.76 8.32
CA ASP A 148 -10.20 -26.63 7.31
C ASP A 148 -9.72 -26.34 5.87
N HIS A 149 -9.18 -25.13 5.62
CA HIS A 149 -8.67 -24.72 4.31
C HIS A 149 -7.15 -24.85 4.16
N LEU A 150 -6.45 -25.29 5.20
CA LEU A 150 -5.00 -25.46 5.16
C LEU A 150 -4.58 -26.69 4.35
N GLU A 151 -5.39 -27.75 4.34
CA GLU A 151 -5.08 -28.99 3.66
C GLU A 151 -4.97 -28.84 2.14
N ASP A 152 -5.77 -27.96 1.54
CA ASP A 152 -5.78 -27.73 0.09
C ASP A 152 -5.15 -26.39 -0.33
N ASP A 153 -4.38 -25.77 0.56
CA ASP A 153 -3.77 -24.46 0.32
C ASP A 153 -4.78 -23.36 0.01
N GLY A 154 -5.98 -23.48 0.58
CA GLY A 154 -7.06 -22.52 0.38
C GLY A 154 -7.78 -22.64 -0.98
N ALA A 155 -7.51 -23.69 -1.77
CA ALA A 155 -8.06 -23.83 -3.13
C ALA A 155 -9.59 -23.87 -3.16
N SER A 156 -10.22 -24.43 -2.12
CA SER A 156 -11.69 -24.49 -1.97
C SER A 156 -12.30 -23.22 -1.37
N ASN A 157 -11.49 -22.28 -0.91
CA ASN A 157 -11.97 -21.04 -0.27
C ASN A 157 -12.20 -19.95 -1.31
N PRO A 158 -13.46 -19.50 -1.54
CA PRO A 158 -13.76 -18.47 -2.53
C PRO A 158 -13.13 -17.11 -2.20
N TYR A 159 -12.92 -16.79 -0.93
CA TYR A 159 -12.26 -15.56 -0.52
C TYR A 159 -10.77 -15.56 -0.90
N VAL A 160 -10.09 -16.70 -0.72
CA VAL A 160 -8.69 -16.87 -1.12
C VAL A 160 -8.55 -16.73 -2.63
N GLN A 161 -9.48 -17.31 -3.42
CA GLN A 161 -9.44 -17.19 -4.89
C GLN A 161 -9.56 -15.73 -5.35
N LYS A 162 -10.43 -14.94 -4.72
CA LYS A 162 -10.55 -13.51 -5.01
C LYS A 162 -9.26 -12.75 -4.72
N VAL A 163 -8.60 -13.04 -3.62
CA VAL A 163 -7.31 -12.44 -3.27
C VAL A 163 -6.22 -12.84 -4.27
N ARG A 164 -6.17 -14.09 -4.69
CA ARG A 164 -5.24 -14.58 -5.70
C ARG A 164 -5.42 -13.90 -7.05
N GLU A 165 -6.64 -13.74 -7.50
CA GLU A 165 -6.97 -13.03 -8.74
C GLU A 165 -6.54 -11.57 -8.67
N PHE A 166 -6.82 -10.90 -7.57
CA PHE A 166 -6.40 -9.52 -7.35
C PHE A 166 -4.88 -9.39 -7.31
N ALA A 167 -4.19 -10.27 -6.59
CA ALA A 167 -2.74 -10.28 -6.48
C ALA A 167 -2.07 -10.50 -7.84
N ALA A 168 -2.58 -11.44 -8.64
CA ALA A 168 -2.08 -11.70 -9.99
C ALA A 168 -2.23 -10.47 -10.90
N ALA A 169 -3.38 -9.77 -10.83
CA ALA A 169 -3.62 -8.55 -11.58
C ALA A 169 -2.71 -7.38 -11.16
N ASN A 170 -2.20 -7.39 -9.93
CA ASN A 170 -1.34 -6.35 -9.37
C ASN A 170 0.13 -6.80 -9.21
N ASP A 171 0.52 -7.91 -9.83
CA ASP A 171 1.87 -8.48 -9.78
C ASP A 171 2.37 -8.70 -8.34
N SER A 172 1.52 -9.22 -7.49
CA SER A 172 1.78 -9.54 -6.08
C SER A 172 1.62 -11.03 -5.80
N GLN A 173 2.17 -11.48 -4.69
CA GLN A 173 2.09 -12.88 -4.25
C GLN A 173 1.09 -13.04 -3.10
N VAL A 174 0.56 -14.25 -2.95
CA VAL A 174 -0.37 -14.65 -1.88
C VAL A 174 0.16 -15.90 -1.18
N PHE A 175 0.09 -15.91 0.14
CA PHE A 175 0.37 -17.06 1.00
C PHE A 175 -0.88 -17.47 1.76
#